data_a169f7ea612ac406b62caeb7661968f4
#
_entry.id   a169f7ea612ac406b62caeb7661968f4
#
_cell.length_a   1.000
_cell.length_b   1.000
_cell.length_c   1.000
_cell.angle_alpha   90.00
_cell.angle_beta   90.00
_cell.angle_gamma   90.00
#
_symmetry.space_group_name_H-M   'P 1'
#
loop_
_entity.id
_entity.type
_entity.pdbx_description
1 polymer ?
#
loop_
_entity_poly.entity_id
_entity_poly.type
_entity_poly.pdbx_seq_one_letter_code
_entity_poly.pdbx_strand_id
1 'polypeptide(L)'
;MNKTFIRTDNFNKVAAAVEALVNRDPSLPGLGLIYGKWGYGKTEVVEAYYGQSETFYIRMMETWNPRRLLEETGAIAKIGDPVYRLDRLCDQVIKGFKRWGKPLFIDEADYLFNGGSRMLNIIRDIHDMTKVPIILIGMEAIHGRLQKHGQFFSRILPAAMVEFQPVSTPEIIMITKEWTGLSIAHEAADLLGRYIEGDFRYLVGYLLTLEEACRTNATGAIAVKMIEAAVNKAENLTKRMYGIKDPKSIRILGKTAS
;
A
#
# COMPACT_ATOMS: atom_id res chain seq x y z
N MET A 1 13.97 11.77 15.12
CA MET A 1 12.67 11.65 14.43
C MET A 1 11.78 10.63 15.12
N ASN A 2 10.57 10.99 15.50
CA ASN A 2 9.58 10.09 16.10
C ASN A 2 8.48 9.81 15.06
N LYS A 3 8.45 8.59 14.49
CA LYS A 3 7.50 8.21 13.45
C LYS A 3 6.16 7.80 14.07
N THR A 4 5.36 8.76 14.46
CA THR A 4 3.95 8.51 14.78
C THR A 4 3.16 8.38 13.49
N PHE A 5 2.09 7.55 13.51
CA PHE A 5 1.21 7.45 12.37
C PHE A 5 0.45 8.77 12.17
N ILE A 6 0.43 9.25 10.93
CA ILE A 6 -0.27 10.49 10.56
C ILE A 6 -1.40 10.15 9.59
N ARG A 7 -2.59 10.62 9.87
CA ARG A 7 -3.75 10.47 8.99
C ARG A 7 -3.61 11.36 7.76
N THR A 8 -3.24 10.78 6.64
CA THR A 8 -3.15 11.42 5.33
C THR A 8 -4.49 11.34 4.59
N ASP A 9 -4.63 12.06 3.47
CA ASP A 9 -5.80 11.96 2.60
C ASP A 9 -5.99 10.53 2.07
N ASN A 10 -4.90 9.83 1.74
CA ASN A 10 -4.96 8.43 1.34
C ASN A 10 -5.52 7.54 2.44
N PHE A 11 -5.17 7.77 3.71
CA PHE A 11 -5.75 7.04 4.84
C PHE A 11 -7.25 7.30 4.96
N ASN A 12 -7.68 8.55 4.86
CA ASN A 12 -9.09 8.91 4.96
C ASN A 12 -9.91 8.26 3.82
N LYS A 13 -9.37 8.22 2.60
CA LYS A 13 -10.00 7.52 1.46
C LYS A 13 -10.12 6.02 1.70
N VAL A 14 -9.08 5.38 2.25
CA VAL A 14 -9.12 3.95 2.61
C VAL A 14 -10.16 3.69 3.68
N ALA A 15 -10.19 4.50 4.74
CA ALA A 15 -11.17 4.36 5.81
C ALA A 15 -12.61 4.46 5.28
N ALA A 16 -12.90 5.47 4.45
CA ALA A 16 -14.20 5.65 3.82
C ALA A 16 -14.57 4.48 2.89
N ALA A 17 -13.62 3.97 2.11
CA ALA A 17 -13.82 2.84 1.20
C ALA A 17 -14.15 1.54 1.97
N VAL A 18 -13.45 1.27 3.07
CA VAL A 18 -13.70 0.09 3.91
C VAL A 18 -15.05 0.24 4.63
N GLU A 19 -15.37 1.43 5.13
CA GLU A 19 -16.68 1.71 5.74
C GLU A 19 -17.83 1.49 4.75
N ALA A 20 -17.69 1.97 3.51
CA ALA A 20 -18.66 1.73 2.44
C ALA A 20 -18.85 0.23 2.15
N LEU A 21 -17.78 -0.57 2.19
CA LEU A 21 -17.86 -2.02 2.01
C LEU A 21 -18.52 -2.75 3.18
N VAL A 22 -18.20 -2.35 4.40
CA VAL A 22 -18.74 -3.00 5.61
C VAL A 22 -20.23 -2.70 5.76
N ASN A 23 -20.64 -1.46 5.50
CA ASN A 23 -22.01 -0.98 5.68
C ASN A 23 -22.90 -1.18 4.44
N ARG A 24 -22.37 -1.77 3.35
CA ARG A 24 -23.14 -1.98 2.13
C ARG A 24 -24.30 -2.95 2.31
N ASP A 25 -25.31 -2.83 1.49
CA ASP A 25 -26.31 -3.89 1.32
C ASP A 25 -25.62 -5.17 0.81
N PRO A 26 -25.88 -6.36 1.38
CA PRO A 26 -25.26 -7.63 0.97
C PRO A 26 -25.50 -8.01 -0.51
N SER A 27 -26.51 -7.45 -1.16
CA SER A 27 -26.77 -7.61 -2.61
C SER A 27 -25.81 -6.84 -3.50
N LEU A 28 -25.16 -5.81 -2.97
CA LEU A 28 -24.20 -5.00 -3.70
C LEU A 28 -22.81 -5.66 -3.77
N PRO A 29 -21.98 -5.27 -4.73
CA PRO A 29 -20.59 -5.69 -4.81
C PRO A 29 -19.85 -5.48 -3.49
N GLY A 30 -18.97 -6.39 -3.12
CA GLY A 30 -18.28 -6.32 -1.83
C GLY A 30 -16.77 -6.51 -1.91
N LEU A 31 -16.20 -6.40 -3.12
CA LEU A 31 -14.75 -6.28 -3.28
C LEU A 31 -14.36 -4.81 -3.32
N GLY A 32 -13.20 -4.50 -2.75
CA GLY A 32 -12.53 -3.20 -2.83
C GLY A 32 -11.20 -3.31 -3.55
N LEU A 33 -10.69 -2.18 -4.03
CA LEU A 33 -9.40 -2.08 -4.69
C LEU A 33 -8.66 -0.83 -4.23
N ILE A 34 -7.49 -1.02 -3.67
CA ILE A 34 -6.55 0.05 -3.32
C ILE A 34 -5.35 -0.13 -4.24
N TYR A 35 -5.03 0.88 -5.04
CA TYR A 35 -3.93 0.77 -6.00
C TYR A 35 -3.19 2.09 -6.18
N GLY A 36 -1.99 2.02 -6.75
CA GLY A 36 -1.17 3.20 -7.02
C GLY A 36 0.30 2.86 -7.14
N LYS A 37 1.12 3.84 -7.42
CA LYS A 37 2.56 3.66 -7.61
C LYS A 37 3.22 3.09 -6.37
N TRP A 38 4.35 2.41 -6.58
CA TRP A 38 5.22 1.97 -5.49
C TRP A 38 5.69 3.17 -4.66
N GLY A 39 5.95 2.96 -3.38
CA GLY A 39 6.42 4.02 -2.47
C GLY A 39 5.35 4.98 -1.95
N TYR A 40 4.09 4.94 -2.46
CA TYR A 40 3.03 5.85 -2.01
C TYR A 40 2.43 5.52 -0.63
N GLY A 41 3.00 4.54 0.08
CA GLY A 41 2.60 4.22 1.46
C GLY A 41 1.34 3.36 1.58
N LYS A 42 0.95 2.60 0.55
CA LYS A 42 -0.24 1.75 0.57
C LYS A 42 -0.24 0.77 1.74
N THR A 43 0.85 0.01 1.89
CA THR A 43 1.00 -0.99 2.95
C THR A 43 0.93 -0.34 4.33
N GLU A 44 1.66 0.76 4.55
CA GLU A 44 1.68 1.47 5.84
C GLU A 44 0.29 2.00 6.24
N VAL A 45 -0.47 2.53 5.27
CA VAL A 45 -1.84 3.01 5.51
C VAL A 45 -2.75 1.85 5.88
N VAL A 46 -2.66 0.73 5.17
CA VAL A 46 -3.50 -0.45 5.45
C VAL A 46 -3.12 -1.09 6.77
N GLU A 47 -1.82 -1.20 7.09
CA GLU A 47 -1.36 -1.71 8.38
C GLU A 47 -1.83 -0.84 9.55
N ALA A 48 -1.79 0.49 9.40
CA ALA A 48 -2.31 1.40 10.40
C ALA A 48 -3.84 1.28 10.57
N TYR A 49 -4.58 1.05 9.50
CA TYR A 49 -6.02 0.79 9.55
C TYR A 49 -6.31 -0.57 10.21
N TYR A 50 -5.63 -1.61 9.77
CA TYR A 50 -5.74 -2.98 10.31
C TYR A 50 -5.42 -3.04 11.81
N GLY A 51 -4.39 -2.35 12.25
CA GLY A 51 -4.02 -2.29 13.68
C GLY A 51 -5.07 -1.64 14.58
N GLN A 52 -6.03 -0.87 14.02
CA GLN A 52 -7.10 -0.19 14.76
C GLN A 52 -8.48 -0.86 14.58
N SER A 53 -8.58 -1.89 13.73
CA SER A 53 -9.86 -2.50 13.35
C SER A 53 -9.80 -4.02 13.38
N GLU A 54 -10.97 -4.64 13.61
CA GLU A 54 -11.11 -6.09 13.56
C GLU A 54 -11.19 -6.59 12.12
N THR A 55 -10.04 -6.72 11.45
CA THR A 55 -9.92 -7.17 10.06
C THR A 55 -8.89 -8.29 9.92
N PHE A 56 -8.95 -9.02 8.82
CA PHE A 56 -7.91 -9.98 8.45
C PHE A 56 -6.96 -9.35 7.42
N TYR A 57 -5.69 -9.72 7.48
CA TYR A 57 -4.67 -9.25 6.55
C TYR A 57 -3.77 -10.40 6.12
N ILE A 58 -3.54 -10.52 4.82
CA ILE A 58 -2.50 -11.37 4.24
C ILE A 58 -1.68 -10.56 3.23
N ARG A 59 -0.39 -10.89 3.15
CA ARG A 59 0.49 -10.36 2.11
C ARG A 59 0.91 -11.50 1.20
N MET A 60 0.57 -11.41 -0.07
CA MET A 60 0.91 -12.41 -1.05
C MET A 60 2.40 -12.40 -1.39
N MET A 61 2.91 -13.54 -1.81
CA MET A 61 4.25 -13.71 -2.33
C MET A 61 4.20 -14.24 -3.76
N GLU A 62 5.21 -13.93 -4.55
CA GLU A 62 5.34 -14.38 -5.93
C GLU A 62 5.27 -15.91 -6.08
N THR A 63 5.80 -16.64 -5.10
CA THR A 63 5.86 -18.10 -5.09
C THR A 63 4.54 -18.79 -4.74
N TRP A 64 3.49 -18.01 -4.40
CA TRP A 64 2.23 -18.62 -3.99
C TRP A 64 1.48 -19.23 -5.17
N ASN A 65 0.86 -20.35 -4.87
CA ASN A 65 -0.07 -21.07 -5.73
C ASN A 65 -1.47 -21.12 -5.07
N PRO A 66 -2.50 -21.64 -5.77
CA PRO A 66 -3.85 -21.74 -5.23
C PRO A 66 -3.97 -22.44 -3.88
N ARG A 67 -3.14 -23.48 -3.65
CA ARG A 67 -3.13 -24.19 -2.38
C ARG A 67 -2.58 -23.31 -1.25
N ARG A 68 -1.43 -22.66 -1.49
CA ARG A 68 -0.81 -21.79 -0.48
C ARG A 68 -1.70 -20.60 -0.14
N LEU A 69 -2.37 -20.01 -1.14
CA LEU A 69 -3.34 -18.93 -0.90
C LEU A 69 -4.46 -19.41 0.07
N LEU A 70 -5.02 -20.60 -0.14
CA LEU A 70 -6.06 -21.13 0.74
C LEU A 70 -5.53 -21.51 2.13
N GLU A 71 -4.32 -22.03 2.25
CA GLU A 71 -3.69 -22.35 3.54
C GLU A 71 -3.47 -21.09 4.38
N GLU A 72 -2.90 -20.05 3.79
CA GLU A 72 -2.65 -18.76 4.48
C GLU A 72 -3.97 -18.06 4.85
N THR A 73 -4.90 -18.01 3.91
CA THR A 73 -6.23 -17.45 4.15
C THR A 73 -6.98 -18.23 5.24
N GLY A 74 -6.83 -19.57 5.25
CA GLY A 74 -7.40 -20.44 6.26
C GLY A 74 -6.76 -20.25 7.64
N ALA A 75 -5.45 -20.08 7.70
CA ALA A 75 -4.74 -19.86 8.96
C ALA A 75 -5.26 -18.61 9.70
N ILE A 76 -5.47 -17.48 8.98
CA ILE A 76 -6.05 -16.29 9.60
C ILE A 76 -7.51 -16.46 9.98
N ALA A 77 -8.28 -17.24 9.21
CA ALA A 77 -9.67 -17.59 9.54
C ALA A 77 -9.76 -18.69 10.64
N LYS A 78 -8.61 -19.12 11.21
CA LYS A 78 -8.51 -20.10 12.28
C LYS A 78 -9.27 -21.39 11.95
N ILE A 79 -9.16 -21.87 10.70
CA ILE A 79 -9.61 -23.22 10.34
C ILE A 79 -8.69 -24.24 11.03
N GLY A 80 -9.21 -25.44 11.30
CA GLY A 80 -8.37 -26.54 11.77
C GLY A 80 -7.30 -26.95 10.73
N ASP A 81 -6.69 -28.12 10.91
CA ASP A 81 -5.66 -28.60 10.00
C ASP A 81 -6.14 -28.60 8.54
N PRO A 82 -5.35 -28.04 7.61
CA PRO A 82 -5.72 -27.95 6.21
C PRO A 82 -5.84 -29.34 5.57
N VAL A 83 -6.99 -29.65 5.00
CA VAL A 83 -7.18 -30.92 4.29
C VAL A 83 -6.41 -30.96 2.98
N TYR A 84 -6.04 -32.17 2.52
CA TYR A 84 -5.22 -32.34 1.32
C TYR A 84 -5.94 -31.90 0.02
N ARG A 85 -7.23 -32.21 -0.12
CA ARG A 85 -8.01 -31.89 -1.32
C ARG A 85 -8.30 -30.39 -1.39
N LEU A 86 -7.97 -29.76 -2.53
CA LEU A 86 -8.08 -28.32 -2.72
C LEU A 86 -9.52 -27.80 -2.61
N ASP A 87 -10.49 -28.55 -3.17
CA ASP A 87 -11.92 -28.23 -3.08
C ASP A 87 -12.41 -28.22 -1.62
N ARG A 88 -12.02 -29.23 -0.84
CA ARG A 88 -12.35 -29.30 0.59
C ARG A 88 -11.66 -28.25 1.43
N LEU A 89 -10.43 -27.89 1.06
CA LEU A 89 -9.73 -26.80 1.72
C LEU A 89 -10.44 -25.45 1.46
N CYS A 90 -10.91 -25.23 0.24
CA CYS A 90 -11.73 -24.06 -0.08
C CYS A 90 -13.02 -24.03 0.76
N ASP A 91 -13.72 -25.16 0.91
CA ASP A 91 -14.90 -25.28 1.78
C ASP A 91 -14.59 -24.96 3.25
N GLN A 92 -13.43 -25.40 3.77
CA GLN A 92 -12.99 -25.07 5.13
C GLN A 92 -12.77 -23.56 5.29
N VAL A 93 -12.08 -22.93 4.33
CA VAL A 93 -11.83 -21.47 4.33
C VAL A 93 -13.15 -20.69 4.30
N ILE A 94 -14.08 -21.07 3.42
CA ILE A 94 -15.41 -20.44 3.33
C ILE A 94 -16.16 -20.55 4.67
N LYS A 95 -16.14 -21.72 5.31
CA LYS A 95 -16.75 -21.90 6.64
C LYS A 95 -16.10 -21.04 7.70
N GLY A 96 -14.77 -20.91 7.68
CA GLY A 96 -14.02 -20.04 8.57
C GLY A 96 -14.44 -18.57 8.42
N PHE A 97 -14.48 -18.05 7.21
CA PHE A 97 -14.90 -16.67 6.95
C PHE A 97 -16.38 -16.41 7.30
N LYS A 98 -17.28 -17.36 7.03
CA LYS A 98 -18.69 -17.27 7.47
C LYS A 98 -18.80 -17.13 9.00
N ARG A 99 -17.95 -17.84 9.74
CA ARG A 99 -17.95 -17.82 11.22
C ARG A 99 -17.48 -16.48 11.77
N TRP A 100 -16.44 -15.90 11.16
CA TRP A 100 -15.81 -14.67 11.69
C TRP A 100 -16.39 -13.40 11.12
N GLY A 101 -16.86 -13.39 9.87
CA GLY A 101 -17.48 -12.24 9.21
C GLY A 101 -16.59 -11.00 9.02
N LYS A 102 -15.26 -11.12 9.27
CA LYS A 102 -14.33 -9.99 9.26
C LYS A 102 -13.84 -9.68 7.85
N PRO A 103 -13.67 -8.40 7.48
CA PRO A 103 -13.06 -8.01 6.20
C PRO A 103 -11.67 -8.59 6.04
N LEU A 104 -11.29 -8.91 4.80
CA LEU A 104 -9.97 -9.42 4.43
C LEU A 104 -9.23 -8.42 3.55
N PHE A 105 -8.04 -8.01 3.96
CA PHE A 105 -7.09 -7.29 3.12
C PHE A 105 -6.10 -8.28 2.49
N ILE A 106 -5.88 -8.14 1.18
CA ILE A 106 -4.90 -8.92 0.41
C ILE A 106 -3.89 -7.96 -0.18
N ASP A 107 -2.71 -7.85 0.44
CA ASP A 107 -1.61 -7.03 -0.06
C ASP A 107 -0.78 -7.76 -1.12
N GLU A 108 -0.09 -7.01 -1.97
CA GLU A 108 0.61 -7.52 -3.16
C GLU A 108 -0.31 -8.36 -4.05
N ALA A 109 -1.57 -7.92 -4.22
CA ALA A 109 -2.61 -8.65 -4.95
C ALA A 109 -2.29 -8.82 -6.45
N ASP A 110 -1.26 -8.15 -6.96
CA ASP A 110 -0.70 -8.39 -8.29
C ASP A 110 -0.30 -9.85 -8.50
N TYR A 111 0.13 -10.55 -7.45
CA TYR A 111 0.47 -11.97 -7.51
C TYR A 111 -0.73 -12.91 -7.66
N LEU A 112 -1.97 -12.43 -7.48
CA LEU A 112 -3.18 -13.21 -7.79
C LEU A 112 -3.27 -13.63 -9.27
N PHE A 113 -2.53 -12.95 -10.14
CA PHE A 113 -2.48 -13.26 -11.56
C PHE A 113 -1.42 -14.30 -11.94
N ASN A 114 -0.60 -14.73 -10.99
CA ASN A 114 0.43 -15.73 -11.26
C ASN A 114 -0.21 -17.09 -11.59
N GLY A 115 0.14 -17.64 -12.75
CA GLY A 115 -0.46 -18.88 -13.25
C GLY A 115 -1.90 -18.73 -13.76
N GLY A 116 -2.33 -17.53 -14.16
CA GLY A 116 -3.64 -17.25 -14.74
C GLY A 116 -4.68 -16.74 -13.74
N SER A 117 -5.97 -16.96 -14.03
CA SER A 117 -7.07 -16.40 -13.23
C SER A 117 -7.52 -17.28 -12.05
N ARG A 118 -6.85 -18.40 -11.78
CA ARG A 118 -7.34 -19.40 -10.81
C ARG A 118 -7.40 -18.83 -9.38
N MET A 119 -6.38 -18.09 -8.95
CA MET A 119 -6.38 -17.49 -7.61
C MET A 119 -7.40 -16.37 -7.49
N LEU A 120 -7.58 -15.55 -8.55
CA LEU A 120 -8.68 -14.57 -8.61
C LEU A 120 -10.04 -15.22 -8.45
N ASN A 121 -10.28 -16.33 -9.14
CA ASN A 121 -11.54 -17.07 -9.03
C ASN A 121 -11.78 -17.61 -7.63
N ILE A 122 -10.75 -18.11 -6.94
CA ILE A 122 -10.84 -18.54 -5.54
C ILE A 122 -11.27 -17.37 -4.65
N ILE A 123 -10.66 -16.22 -4.77
CA ILE A 123 -11.02 -15.02 -3.98
C ILE A 123 -12.46 -14.59 -4.27
N ARG A 124 -12.86 -14.59 -5.55
CA ARG A 124 -14.24 -14.32 -5.94
C ARG A 124 -15.22 -15.30 -5.28
N ASP A 125 -14.92 -16.60 -5.35
CA ASP A 125 -15.80 -17.65 -4.82
C ASP A 125 -15.93 -17.55 -3.29
N ILE A 126 -14.82 -17.25 -2.58
CA ILE A 126 -14.85 -16.95 -1.14
C ILE A 126 -15.79 -15.78 -0.87
N HIS A 127 -15.64 -14.67 -1.59
CA HIS A 127 -16.53 -13.51 -1.43
C HIS A 127 -17.98 -13.85 -1.74
N ASP A 128 -18.26 -14.49 -2.89
CA ASP A 128 -19.63 -14.80 -3.34
C ASP A 128 -20.36 -15.70 -2.33
N MET A 129 -19.65 -16.65 -1.72
CA MET A 129 -20.19 -17.60 -0.77
C MET A 129 -20.30 -17.08 0.66
N THR A 130 -19.51 -16.10 1.03
CA THR A 130 -19.45 -15.58 2.41
C THR A 130 -20.03 -14.19 2.57
N LYS A 131 -20.06 -13.41 1.51
CA LYS A 131 -20.39 -11.98 1.48
C LYS A 131 -19.42 -11.11 2.32
N VAL A 132 -18.32 -11.68 2.79
CA VAL A 132 -17.29 -10.94 3.52
C VAL A 132 -16.63 -9.92 2.58
N PRO A 133 -16.42 -8.66 3.00
CA PRO A 133 -15.65 -7.70 2.23
C PRO A 133 -14.22 -8.16 2.01
N ILE A 134 -13.73 -8.08 0.76
CA ILE A 134 -12.33 -8.39 0.46
C ILE A 134 -11.72 -7.19 -0.29
N ILE A 135 -10.63 -6.65 0.23
CA ILE A 135 -9.95 -5.49 -0.30
C ILE A 135 -8.60 -5.92 -0.88
N LEU A 136 -8.44 -5.72 -2.18
CA LEU A 136 -7.18 -5.96 -2.87
C LEU A 136 -6.30 -4.71 -2.81
N ILE A 137 -5.00 -4.90 -2.52
CA ILE A 137 -4.00 -3.85 -2.54
C ILE A 137 -2.93 -4.23 -3.55
N GLY A 138 -2.68 -3.35 -4.51
CA GLY A 138 -1.72 -3.66 -5.58
C GLY A 138 -1.10 -2.44 -6.24
N MET A 139 -0.34 -2.70 -7.28
CA MET A 139 0.33 -1.67 -8.07
C MET A 139 -0.63 -0.96 -9.02
N GLU A 140 -0.21 0.16 -9.59
CA GLU A 140 -1.00 0.96 -10.53
C GLU A 140 -1.61 0.11 -11.66
N ALA A 141 -0.85 -0.86 -12.18
CA ALA A 141 -1.29 -1.72 -13.28
C ALA A 141 -2.42 -2.70 -12.91
N ILE A 142 -2.65 -2.98 -11.62
CA ILE A 142 -3.64 -3.99 -11.19
C ILE A 142 -5.05 -3.63 -11.63
N HIS A 143 -5.41 -2.34 -11.64
CA HIS A 143 -6.72 -1.86 -12.07
C HIS A 143 -7.02 -2.30 -13.51
N GLY A 144 -6.12 -1.99 -14.46
CA GLY A 144 -6.28 -2.38 -15.86
C GLY A 144 -6.22 -3.90 -16.07
N ARG A 145 -5.49 -4.64 -15.24
CA ARG A 145 -5.48 -6.11 -15.28
C ARG A 145 -6.82 -6.68 -14.82
N LEU A 146 -7.40 -6.18 -13.73
CA LEU A 146 -8.70 -6.63 -13.21
C LEU A 146 -9.84 -6.33 -14.17
N GLN A 147 -9.81 -5.20 -14.89
CA GLN A 147 -10.82 -4.87 -15.92
C GLN A 147 -10.95 -5.94 -17.01
N LYS A 148 -9.83 -6.63 -17.34
CA LYS A 148 -9.85 -7.75 -18.30
C LYS A 148 -10.57 -8.99 -17.78
N HIS A 149 -10.83 -9.05 -16.47
CA HIS A 149 -11.56 -10.13 -15.79
C HIS A 149 -12.96 -9.64 -15.38
N GLY A 150 -13.83 -9.37 -16.34
CA GLY A 150 -15.12 -8.72 -16.11
C GLY A 150 -15.98 -9.34 -15.01
N GLN A 151 -15.98 -10.67 -14.88
CA GLN A 151 -16.71 -11.38 -13.81
C GLN A 151 -16.16 -11.05 -12.39
N PHE A 152 -14.88 -10.81 -12.26
CA PHE A 152 -14.28 -10.36 -11.01
C PHE A 152 -14.50 -8.87 -10.82
N PHE A 153 -14.22 -8.07 -11.84
CA PHE A 153 -14.29 -6.63 -11.78
C PHE A 153 -15.71 -6.11 -11.43
N SER A 154 -16.75 -6.78 -11.91
CA SER A 154 -18.15 -6.43 -11.59
C SER A 154 -18.50 -6.57 -10.09
N ARG A 155 -17.65 -7.22 -9.29
CA ARG A 155 -17.81 -7.36 -7.84
C ARG A 155 -17.07 -6.28 -7.05
N ILE A 156 -16.31 -5.42 -7.71
CA ILE A 156 -15.66 -4.29 -7.07
C ILE A 156 -16.69 -3.17 -6.92
N LEU A 157 -16.88 -2.73 -5.68
CA LEU A 157 -17.74 -1.59 -5.37
C LEU A 157 -17.04 -0.30 -5.82
N PRO A 158 -17.63 0.52 -6.70
CA PRO A 158 -16.98 1.75 -7.16
C PRO A 158 -16.57 2.69 -6.03
N ALA A 159 -17.40 2.81 -4.98
CA ALA A 159 -17.09 3.62 -3.80
C ALA A 159 -15.91 3.08 -2.97
N ALA A 160 -15.49 1.84 -3.20
CA ALA A 160 -14.35 1.20 -2.54
C ALA A 160 -13.15 1.03 -3.47
N MET A 161 -13.08 1.80 -4.54
CA MET A 161 -11.93 1.87 -5.43
C MET A 161 -11.12 3.11 -5.11
N VAL A 162 -9.91 2.94 -4.57
CA VAL A 162 -9.04 4.02 -4.11
C VAL A 162 -7.74 4.01 -4.88
N GLU A 163 -7.52 5.05 -5.66
CA GLU A 163 -6.23 5.33 -6.28
C GLU A 163 -5.40 6.20 -5.34
N PHE A 164 -4.26 5.66 -4.91
CA PHE A 164 -3.31 6.39 -4.06
C PHE A 164 -2.65 7.51 -4.83
N GLN A 165 -2.68 8.69 -4.22
CA GLN A 165 -2.02 9.88 -4.74
C GLN A 165 -0.67 10.09 -4.04
N PRO A 166 0.28 10.79 -4.70
CA PRO A 166 1.52 11.19 -4.05
C PRO A 166 1.23 12.05 -2.82
N VAL A 167 2.13 12.00 -1.83
CA VAL A 167 2.04 12.88 -0.66
C VAL A 167 2.03 14.35 -1.11
N SER A 168 1.05 15.09 -0.62
CA SER A 168 0.87 16.51 -0.98
C SER A 168 1.78 17.45 -0.17
N THR A 169 2.02 18.65 -0.68
CA THR A 169 2.81 19.67 0.02
C THR A 169 2.30 19.96 1.44
N PRO A 170 0.98 20.13 1.69
CA PRO A 170 0.46 20.28 3.06
C PRO A 170 0.75 19.06 3.95
N GLU A 171 0.66 17.84 3.42
CA GLU A 171 1.00 16.63 4.17
C GLU A 171 2.50 16.57 4.48
N ILE A 172 3.38 16.97 3.56
CA ILE A 172 4.82 17.05 3.82
C ILE A 172 5.10 18.01 4.98
N ILE A 173 4.43 19.17 5.03
CA ILE A 173 4.58 20.15 6.11
C ILE A 173 4.14 19.52 7.44
N MET A 174 2.98 18.88 7.46
CA MET A 174 2.42 18.22 8.66
C MET A 174 3.35 17.10 9.13
N ILE A 175 3.76 16.21 8.23
CA ILE A 175 4.66 15.08 8.53
C ILE A 175 5.99 15.57 9.07
N THR A 176 6.57 16.58 8.45
CA THR A 176 7.84 17.18 8.90
C THR A 176 7.72 17.68 10.33
N LYS A 177 6.69 18.43 10.64
CA LYS A 177 6.47 18.98 11.98
C LYS A 177 6.26 17.88 13.01
N GLU A 178 5.38 16.91 12.72
CA GLU A 178 5.05 15.84 13.68
C GLU A 178 6.21 14.88 13.94
N TRP A 179 7.00 14.55 12.91
CA TRP A 179 8.07 13.58 13.06
C TRP A 179 9.39 14.16 13.55
N THR A 180 9.69 15.41 13.21
CA THR A 180 10.99 16.03 13.50
C THR A 180 10.90 17.21 14.48
N GLY A 181 9.72 17.76 14.69
CA GLY A 181 9.54 19.00 15.43
C GLY A 181 10.00 20.25 14.66
N LEU A 182 10.52 20.11 13.45
CA LEU A 182 11.03 21.20 12.63
C LEU A 182 9.90 21.87 11.84
N SER A 183 10.06 23.15 11.56
CA SER A 183 9.22 23.85 10.61
C SER A 183 9.79 23.76 9.19
N ILE A 184 8.93 23.76 8.18
CA ILE A 184 9.29 23.83 6.77
C ILE A 184 8.34 24.79 6.07
N ALA A 185 8.89 25.74 5.30
CA ALA A 185 8.09 26.67 4.52
C ALA A 185 7.44 25.95 3.33
N HIS A 186 6.30 26.46 2.86
CA HIS A 186 5.54 25.86 1.74
C HIS A 186 6.42 25.64 0.50
N GLU A 187 7.23 26.63 0.12
CA GLU A 187 8.14 26.54 -1.03
C GLU A 187 9.18 25.42 -0.86
N ALA A 188 9.74 25.26 0.34
CA ALA A 188 10.69 24.21 0.65
C ALA A 188 10.00 22.81 0.64
N ALA A 189 8.78 22.71 1.17
CA ALA A 189 8.01 21.47 1.14
C ALA A 189 7.61 21.08 -0.30
N ASP A 190 7.24 22.05 -1.14
CA ASP A 190 6.94 21.83 -2.55
C ASP A 190 8.17 21.36 -3.33
N LEU A 191 9.33 21.96 -3.06
CA LEU A 191 10.60 21.52 -3.64
C LEU A 191 10.93 20.08 -3.22
N LEU A 192 10.79 19.76 -1.94
CA LEU A 192 10.98 18.39 -1.43
C LEU A 192 10.03 17.43 -2.09
N GLY A 193 8.75 17.79 -2.23
CA GLY A 193 7.71 16.98 -2.91
C GLY A 193 8.10 16.62 -4.34
N ARG A 194 8.68 17.56 -5.08
CA ARG A 194 9.19 17.32 -6.45
C ARG A 194 10.34 16.32 -6.49
N TYR A 195 11.25 16.36 -5.51
CA TYR A 195 12.37 15.43 -5.46
C TYR A 195 11.99 14.02 -5.05
N ILE A 196 11.03 13.86 -4.14
CA ILE A 196 10.58 12.55 -3.70
C ILE A 196 9.60 11.87 -4.67
N GLU A 197 8.98 12.61 -5.60
CA GLU A 197 7.98 12.12 -6.55
C GLU A 197 6.83 11.32 -5.87
N GLY A 198 6.52 11.66 -4.62
CA GLY A 198 5.49 11.00 -3.80
C GLY A 198 5.94 9.73 -3.08
N ASP A 199 7.19 9.28 -3.23
CA ASP A 199 7.71 8.11 -2.50
C ASP A 199 8.00 8.46 -1.04
N PHE A 200 7.23 7.86 -0.12
CA PHE A 200 7.39 8.01 1.32
C PHE A 200 8.74 7.55 1.85
N ARG A 201 9.38 6.58 1.21
CA ARG A 201 10.72 6.10 1.63
C ARG A 201 11.77 7.19 1.39
N TYR A 202 11.66 7.91 0.27
CA TYR A 202 12.52 9.06 0.01
C TYR A 202 12.21 10.20 0.96
N LEU A 203 10.93 10.49 1.25
CA LEU A 203 10.56 11.50 2.24
C LEU A 203 11.22 11.20 3.60
N VAL A 204 11.11 9.97 4.10
CA VAL A 204 11.75 9.54 5.34
C VAL A 204 13.26 9.76 5.30
N GLY A 205 13.93 9.35 4.21
CA GLY A 205 15.38 9.49 4.05
C GLY A 205 15.83 10.96 4.06
N TYR A 206 15.11 11.81 3.33
CA TYR A 206 15.42 13.25 3.32
C TYR A 206 15.15 13.91 4.67
N LEU A 207 14.04 13.58 5.35
CA LEU A 207 13.73 14.14 6.66
C LEU A 207 14.78 13.79 7.71
N LEU A 208 15.31 12.55 7.71
CA LEU A 208 16.42 12.15 8.58
C LEU A 208 17.68 13.00 8.33
N THR A 209 18.03 13.19 7.06
CA THR A 209 19.22 13.98 6.68
C THR A 209 19.04 15.46 7.03
N LEU A 210 17.84 16.01 6.81
CA LEU A 210 17.52 17.39 7.11
C LEU A 210 17.45 17.67 8.60
N GLU A 211 16.91 16.72 9.41
CA GLU A 211 16.91 16.82 10.87
C GLU A 211 18.35 16.89 11.42
N GLU A 212 19.25 16.05 10.92
CA GLU A 212 20.67 16.08 11.31
C GLU A 212 21.32 17.39 10.92
N ALA A 213 21.06 17.90 9.70
CA ALA A 213 21.59 19.17 9.23
C ALA A 213 21.07 20.35 10.07
N CYS A 214 19.77 20.37 10.42
CA CYS A 214 19.19 21.38 11.30
C CYS A 214 19.81 21.36 12.69
N ARG A 215 20.02 20.16 13.25
CA ARG A 215 20.67 20.01 14.56
C ARG A 215 22.11 20.54 14.54
N THR A 216 22.88 20.24 13.49
CA THR A 216 24.26 20.70 13.33
C THR A 216 24.34 22.24 13.21
N ASN A 217 23.39 22.84 12.52
CA ASN A 217 23.33 24.29 12.29
C ASN A 217 22.55 25.03 13.39
N ALA A 218 22.09 24.35 14.43
CA ALA A 218 21.26 24.90 15.51
C ALA A 218 20.02 25.69 14.99
N THR A 219 19.36 25.16 13.95
CA THR A 219 18.15 25.79 13.37
C THR A 219 16.92 24.94 13.62
N GLY A 220 15.77 25.59 13.87
CA GLY A 220 14.47 24.93 14.02
C GLY A 220 13.63 24.85 12.72
N ALA A 221 14.23 25.29 11.59
CA ALA A 221 13.51 25.38 10.31
C ALA A 221 14.34 24.82 9.15
N ILE A 222 13.67 24.09 8.26
CA ILE A 222 14.25 23.56 7.02
C ILE A 222 14.14 24.62 5.93
N ALA A 223 15.30 25.10 5.45
CA ALA A 223 15.38 26.05 4.35
C ALA A 223 15.55 25.36 2.99
N VAL A 224 15.14 26.00 1.91
CA VAL A 224 15.30 25.51 0.53
C VAL A 224 16.74 25.08 0.24
N LYS A 225 17.74 25.90 0.60
CA LYS A 225 19.16 25.58 0.41
C LYS A 225 19.61 24.28 1.08
N MET A 226 18.98 23.90 2.20
CA MET A 226 19.29 22.64 2.90
C MET A 226 18.78 21.44 2.11
N ILE A 227 17.61 21.56 1.48
CA ILE A 227 17.05 20.52 0.60
C ILE A 227 17.96 20.34 -0.62
N GLU A 228 18.32 21.42 -1.30
CA GLU A 228 19.24 21.38 -2.44
C GLU A 228 20.58 20.73 -2.08
N ALA A 229 21.16 21.07 -0.93
CA ALA A 229 22.40 20.46 -0.45
C ALA A 229 22.23 18.94 -0.16
N ALA A 230 21.11 18.54 0.45
CA ALA A 230 20.80 17.13 0.73
C ALA A 230 20.62 16.33 -0.57
N VAL A 231 19.93 16.87 -1.55
CA VAL A 231 19.73 16.27 -2.88
C VAL A 231 21.07 16.11 -3.60
N ASN A 232 21.86 17.17 -3.68
CA ASN A 232 23.19 17.13 -4.32
C ASN A 232 24.12 16.12 -3.65
N LYS A 233 24.07 15.99 -2.32
CA LYS A 233 24.83 14.97 -1.58
C LYS A 233 24.41 13.56 -1.96
N ALA A 234 23.09 13.31 -2.00
CA ALA A 234 22.54 12.00 -2.39
C ALA A 234 22.90 11.62 -3.84
N GLU A 235 22.77 12.56 -4.79
CA GLU A 235 23.16 12.36 -6.18
C GLU A 235 24.66 12.08 -6.34
N ASN A 236 25.50 12.82 -5.63
CA ASN A 236 26.95 12.62 -5.69
C ASN A 236 27.38 11.27 -5.09
N LEU A 237 26.73 10.81 -4.01
CA LEU A 237 26.97 9.48 -3.45
C LEU A 237 26.56 8.39 -4.45
N THR A 238 25.43 8.54 -5.10
CA THR A 238 24.94 7.59 -6.09
C THR A 238 25.85 7.54 -7.31
N LYS A 239 26.32 8.69 -7.81
CA LYS A 239 27.33 8.73 -8.89
C LYS A 239 28.62 8.00 -8.54
N ARG A 240 29.09 8.14 -7.30
CA ARG A 240 30.32 7.47 -6.82
C ARG A 240 30.13 5.97 -6.69
N MET A 241 28.98 5.52 -6.16
CA MET A 241 28.71 4.09 -5.90
C MET A 241 28.45 3.28 -7.18
N TYR A 242 27.79 3.87 -8.15
CA TYR A 242 27.33 3.16 -9.34
C TYR A 242 28.05 3.58 -10.65
N GLY A 243 28.99 4.52 -10.59
CA GLY A 243 29.71 5.03 -11.76
C GLY A 243 28.83 5.71 -12.82
N ILE A 244 27.61 6.12 -12.44
CA ILE A 244 26.62 6.65 -13.36
C ILE A 244 26.84 8.14 -13.58
N LYS A 245 27.06 8.53 -14.84
CA LYS A 245 27.32 9.93 -15.22
C LYS A 245 26.08 10.82 -15.17
N ASP A 246 24.87 10.28 -15.34
CA ASP A 246 23.60 11.00 -15.32
C ASP A 246 22.67 10.45 -14.22
N PRO A 247 22.28 11.28 -13.21
CA PRO A 247 21.34 10.87 -12.16
C PRO A 247 19.97 10.42 -12.68
N LYS A 248 19.53 10.93 -13.83
CA LYS A 248 18.27 10.53 -14.46
C LYS A 248 18.28 9.07 -14.92
N SER A 249 19.43 8.48 -15.21
CA SER A 249 19.58 7.07 -15.59
C SER A 249 19.39 6.11 -14.41
N ILE A 250 19.58 6.54 -13.17
CA ILE A 250 19.30 5.73 -11.96
C ILE A 250 17.79 5.51 -11.77
N ARG A 251 16.99 6.52 -12.09
CA ARG A 251 15.52 6.42 -12.06
C ARG A 251 14.97 5.40 -13.04
N ILE A 252 15.73 5.08 -14.11
CA ILE A 252 15.37 4.07 -15.12
C ILE A 252 15.72 2.66 -14.64
N LEU A 253 16.83 2.47 -13.90
CA LEU A 253 17.24 1.16 -13.39
C LEU A 253 16.28 0.61 -12.32
N GLY A 254 15.61 1.48 -11.55
CA GLY A 254 14.53 1.07 -10.66
C GLY A 254 13.23 0.67 -11.37
N LYS A 255 13.09 1.00 -12.67
CA LYS A 255 11.91 0.65 -13.50
C LYS A 255 12.09 -0.66 -14.29
N THR A 256 13.30 -1.20 -14.38
CA THR A 256 13.60 -2.42 -15.15
C THR A 256 13.84 -3.65 -14.27
N ALA A 257 13.71 -3.52 -12.95
CA ALA A 257 13.88 -4.62 -11.99
C ALA A 257 12.55 -4.98 -11.30
N SER A 258 11.46 -4.95 -12.07
CA SER A 258 10.14 -5.46 -11.64
C SER A 258 9.51 -6.29 -12.74
#